data_45aaa63f0a7589ddde08bc2b3a529b6f
#
_entry.id   45aaa63f0a7589ddde08bc2b3a529b6f
#
_cell.length_a   1.000
_cell.length_b   1.000
_cell.length_c   1.000
_cell.angle_alpha   90.00
_cell.angle_beta   90.00
_cell.angle_gamma   90.00
#
_symmetry.space_group_name_H-M   'P 1'
#
loop_
_entity.id
_entity.type
_entity.pdbx_description
1 polymer ?
#
loop_
_entity_poly.entity_id
_entity_poly.type
_entity_poly.pdbx_seq_one_letter_code
_entity_poly.pdbx_strand_id
1 'polypeptide(L)'
;NGPIINFLRLTHPKIMDKPEGYSQETMEELAKKYSSEANQINGTRANNLTDNTVIMILSESFSDPTRVPGIALAEDPMPNIRALKETTTSGLMLSPGFGGGTANIEYQSLTGLDLALFDDSMQSMYQELVPHQKNPFAWNQIWNAEYGKSGSVAFHSYYKNMYLRDVNYKKFGFNKFYTLDSKPAITHQDRTDNSPYVNDAASYQNIIDQLNKEEHPQFLQLVTMQNHMPYDNWYFNNQFEQANVTENLNDYERGQINTYAKGVSITDQATIDFLNQLNAMDKPITVIFYGDHLPGSYQTAAADKNNTLALHQTDYFIWSNQASASAGVKLDASNTAYTSPNYFMEMAAEHMNAKVSPYLAFLTQTRTDIPALERLVIGAGGAYLDQNGNAIKRKALSKQAKNTLHDYKLIQYDMTAGKGYLNDTNFFTVK
;
A
#
# COMPACT_ATOMS: atom_id res chain seq x y z
N ASN A 1 -26.85 3.58 -28.49
CA ASN A 1 -25.75 2.94 -27.72
C ASN A 1 -25.90 1.42 -27.88
N GLY A 2 -25.38 0.86 -28.93
CA GLY A 2 -25.50 -0.56 -29.22
C GLY A 2 -24.30 -1.37 -28.65
N PRO A 3 -24.32 -2.70 -28.80
CA PRO A 3 -23.28 -3.60 -28.32
C PRO A 3 -21.86 -3.24 -28.78
N ILE A 4 -21.72 -2.64 -29.93
CA ILE A 4 -20.43 -2.23 -30.50
C ILE A 4 -19.81 -1.08 -29.71
N ILE A 5 -20.62 -0.13 -29.23
CA ILE A 5 -20.13 1.00 -28.42
C ILE A 5 -19.69 0.51 -27.04
N ASN A 6 -20.41 -0.45 -26.46
CA ASN A 6 -20.03 -1.05 -25.21
C ASN A 6 -18.73 -1.88 -25.33
N PHE A 7 -18.58 -2.59 -26.45
CA PHE A 7 -17.36 -3.34 -26.75
C PHE A 7 -16.15 -2.41 -26.92
N LEU A 8 -16.31 -1.29 -27.63
CA LEU A 8 -15.25 -0.29 -27.78
C LEU A 8 -14.89 0.39 -26.47
N ARG A 9 -15.87 0.63 -25.58
CA ARG A 9 -15.62 1.15 -24.24
C ARG A 9 -14.84 0.16 -23.37
N LEU A 10 -15.08 -1.14 -23.51
CA LEU A 10 -14.35 -2.19 -22.79
C LEU A 10 -12.93 -2.36 -23.32
N THR A 11 -12.70 -2.14 -24.62
CA THR A 11 -11.37 -2.26 -25.22
C THR A 11 -10.49 -1.03 -25.06
N HIS A 12 -11.11 0.15 -24.88
CA HIS A 12 -10.41 1.44 -24.74
C HIS A 12 -11.03 2.25 -23.59
N PRO A 13 -10.81 1.81 -22.34
CA PRO A 13 -11.35 2.53 -21.20
C PRO A 13 -10.73 3.92 -21.11
N LYS A 14 -11.54 4.90 -20.68
CA LYS A 14 -11.06 6.23 -20.39
C LYS A 14 -10.22 6.19 -19.10
N ILE A 15 -8.99 6.65 -19.18
CA ILE A 15 -8.07 6.63 -18.03
C ILE A 15 -8.35 7.82 -17.13
N MET A 16 -8.27 9.04 -17.66
CA MET A 16 -8.61 10.28 -16.98
C MET A 16 -8.71 11.43 -17.98
N ASP A 17 -9.39 12.50 -17.59
CA ASP A 17 -9.45 13.71 -18.40
C ASP A 17 -8.08 14.37 -18.48
N LYS A 18 -7.79 14.94 -19.66
CA LYS A 18 -6.61 15.79 -19.85
C LYS A 18 -6.74 17.02 -18.96
N PRO A 19 -5.83 17.23 -17.99
CA PRO A 19 -5.89 18.39 -17.12
C PRO A 19 -5.64 19.69 -17.89
N GLU A 20 -6.23 20.79 -17.42
CA GLU A 20 -5.99 22.11 -17.96
C GLU A 20 -4.51 22.48 -17.87
N GLY A 21 -3.98 23.02 -18.95
CA GLY A 21 -2.59 23.46 -19.02
C GLY A 21 -1.58 22.36 -19.33
N TYR A 22 -2.01 21.12 -19.55
CA TYR A 22 -1.10 20.03 -19.87
C TYR A 22 -0.37 20.30 -21.19
N SER A 23 0.97 20.35 -21.12
CA SER A 23 1.86 20.52 -22.26
C SER A 23 3.27 20.07 -21.88
N GLN A 24 4.13 19.87 -22.87
CA GLN A 24 5.56 19.60 -22.61
C GLN A 24 6.20 20.68 -21.75
N GLU A 25 5.95 21.93 -22.09
CA GLU A 25 6.48 23.08 -21.34
C GLU A 25 6.02 23.06 -19.87
N THR A 26 4.74 22.86 -19.62
CA THR A 26 4.19 22.76 -18.26
C THR A 26 4.85 21.63 -17.47
N MET A 27 5.03 20.47 -18.09
CA MET A 27 5.63 19.32 -17.39
C MET A 27 7.12 19.54 -17.11
N GLU A 28 7.85 20.19 -18.03
CA GLU A 28 9.24 20.59 -17.80
C GLU A 28 9.36 21.62 -16.67
N GLU A 29 8.44 22.57 -16.59
CA GLU A 29 8.38 23.55 -15.48
C GLU A 29 8.09 22.87 -14.13
N LEU A 30 7.18 21.91 -14.10
CA LEU A 30 6.90 21.11 -12.90
C LEU A 30 8.14 20.31 -12.46
N ALA A 31 8.85 19.70 -13.41
CA ALA A 31 10.08 18.98 -13.12
C ALA A 31 11.14 19.91 -12.48
N LYS A 32 11.28 21.12 -12.97
CA LYS A 32 12.19 22.13 -12.40
C LYS A 32 11.75 22.57 -10.99
N LYS A 33 10.47 22.86 -10.82
CA LYS A 33 9.91 23.27 -9.52
C LYS A 33 10.20 22.22 -8.46
N TYR A 34 9.90 20.97 -8.72
CA TYR A 34 10.08 19.90 -7.74
C TYR A 34 11.52 19.42 -7.64
N SER A 35 12.33 19.63 -8.65
CA SER A 35 13.79 19.46 -8.56
C SER A 35 14.40 20.45 -7.56
N SER A 36 13.94 21.70 -7.56
CA SER A 36 14.33 22.72 -6.58
C SER A 36 13.91 22.33 -5.16
N GLU A 37 12.68 21.86 -4.99
CA GLU A 37 12.21 21.37 -3.69
C GLU A 37 12.99 20.14 -3.21
N ALA A 38 13.29 19.21 -4.11
CA ALA A 38 14.12 18.05 -3.79
C ALA A 38 15.51 18.47 -3.31
N ASN A 39 16.13 19.45 -3.96
CA ASN A 39 17.44 19.95 -3.55
C ASN A 39 17.41 20.54 -2.13
N GLN A 40 16.36 21.26 -1.78
CA GLN A 40 16.18 21.80 -0.42
C GLN A 40 16.02 20.67 0.61
N ILE A 41 15.17 19.70 0.33
CA ILE A 41 14.98 18.54 1.21
C ILE A 41 16.30 17.78 1.37
N ASN A 42 16.99 17.50 0.28
CA ASN A 42 18.20 16.69 0.26
C ASN A 42 19.37 17.35 0.99
N GLY A 43 19.35 18.68 1.13
CA GLY A 43 20.29 19.40 1.99
C GLY A 43 20.18 19.02 3.48
N THR A 44 19.07 18.45 3.90
CA THR A 44 18.81 18.02 5.28
C THR A 44 18.84 16.49 5.46
N ARG A 45 19.05 15.73 4.39
CA ARG A 45 18.98 14.26 4.39
C ARG A 45 20.38 13.65 4.29
N ALA A 46 20.67 12.69 5.18
CA ALA A 46 21.99 12.08 5.27
C ALA A 46 22.13 10.78 4.47
N ASN A 47 21.02 10.09 4.20
CA ASN A 47 21.02 8.72 3.70
C ASN A 47 20.43 8.64 2.29
N ASN A 48 20.58 7.48 1.65
CA ASN A 48 19.92 7.13 0.39
C ASN A 48 18.87 6.05 0.61
N LEU A 49 17.80 6.05 -0.19
CA LEU A 49 16.78 4.99 -0.15
C LEU A 49 17.40 3.61 -0.32
N THR A 50 18.36 3.51 -1.24
CA THR A 50 19.02 2.27 -1.63
C THR A 50 20.09 1.80 -0.64
N ASP A 51 20.31 2.51 0.46
CA ASP A 51 21.17 2.05 1.57
C ASP A 51 20.48 0.94 2.37
N ASN A 52 19.15 0.86 2.33
CA ASN A 52 18.36 -0.17 2.97
C ASN A 52 17.78 -1.14 1.94
N THR A 53 17.61 -2.39 2.36
CA THR A 53 16.58 -3.21 1.77
C THR A 53 15.25 -2.69 2.28
N VAL A 54 14.35 -2.34 1.36
CA VAL A 54 12.97 -1.99 1.70
C VAL A 54 12.08 -3.17 1.39
N ILE A 55 11.36 -3.64 2.41
CA ILE A 55 10.35 -4.69 2.28
C ILE A 55 8.98 -4.02 2.38
N MET A 56 8.24 -4.02 1.28
CA MET A 56 6.87 -3.52 1.25
C MET A 56 5.92 -4.71 1.37
N ILE A 57 5.20 -4.76 2.48
CA ILE A 57 4.28 -5.85 2.80
C ILE A 57 2.85 -5.35 2.70
N LEU A 58 2.10 -5.88 1.75
CA LEU A 58 0.66 -5.81 1.73
C LEU A 58 0.14 -7.01 2.53
N SER A 59 -0.37 -6.75 3.74
CA SER A 59 -0.96 -7.78 4.59
C SER A 59 -2.44 -7.90 4.24
N GLU A 60 -2.80 -9.00 3.59
CA GLU A 60 -4.14 -9.23 3.04
C GLU A 60 -5.24 -9.08 4.08
N SER A 61 -6.19 -8.18 3.82
CA SER A 61 -7.36 -7.88 4.67
C SER A 61 -7.02 -7.56 6.13
N PHE A 62 -5.79 -7.11 6.41
CA PHE A 62 -5.37 -6.84 7.79
C PHE A 62 -5.91 -5.49 8.27
N SER A 63 -6.61 -5.50 9.38
CA SER A 63 -7.11 -4.31 10.07
C SER A 63 -7.46 -4.65 11.51
N ASP A 64 -7.57 -3.65 12.37
CA ASP A 64 -7.95 -3.82 13.78
C ASP A 64 -9.47 -4.02 13.91
N PRO A 65 -9.95 -5.22 14.28
CA PRO A 65 -11.37 -5.44 14.45
C PRO A 65 -11.99 -4.58 15.56
N THR A 66 -11.21 -4.18 16.56
CA THR A 66 -11.72 -3.40 17.70
C THR A 66 -12.02 -1.95 17.32
N ARG A 67 -11.57 -1.49 16.15
CA ARG A 67 -11.87 -0.16 15.65
C ARG A 67 -13.19 -0.10 14.86
N VAL A 68 -13.73 -1.24 14.48
CA VAL A 68 -14.99 -1.29 13.73
C VAL A 68 -16.16 -0.90 14.65
N PRO A 69 -16.97 0.11 14.27
CA PRO A 69 -18.09 0.53 15.11
C PRO A 69 -19.05 -0.63 15.44
N GLY A 70 -19.40 -0.75 16.70
CA GLY A 70 -20.31 -1.79 17.20
C GLY A 70 -19.65 -3.14 17.48
N ILE A 71 -18.38 -3.34 17.16
CA ILE A 71 -17.67 -4.59 17.45
C ILE A 71 -16.98 -4.49 18.82
N ALA A 72 -17.23 -5.48 19.67
CA ALA A 72 -16.65 -5.59 21.01
C ALA A 72 -15.97 -6.95 21.17
N LEU A 73 -14.66 -6.92 21.42
CA LEU A 73 -13.85 -8.10 21.72
C LEU A 73 -13.28 -7.96 23.12
N ALA A 74 -13.40 -9.00 23.95
CA ALA A 74 -12.85 -9.04 25.31
C ALA A 74 -11.35 -9.34 25.33
N GLU A 75 -10.76 -9.74 24.21
CA GLU A 75 -9.35 -10.00 24.03
C GLU A 75 -8.82 -9.21 22.83
N ASP A 76 -7.66 -8.57 22.98
CA ASP A 76 -7.01 -7.83 21.90
C ASP A 76 -6.43 -8.81 20.85
N PRO A 77 -6.86 -8.76 19.59
CA PRO A 77 -6.34 -9.66 18.57
C PRO A 77 -4.93 -9.28 18.06
N MET A 78 -4.43 -8.06 18.33
CA MET A 78 -3.16 -7.60 17.79
C MET A 78 -2.31 -6.81 18.81
N PRO A 79 -2.02 -7.39 19.99
CA PRO A 79 -1.32 -6.66 21.03
C PRO A 79 0.12 -6.27 20.65
N ASN A 80 0.81 -7.11 19.88
CA ASN A 80 2.19 -6.85 19.49
C ASN A 80 2.30 -5.72 18.47
N ILE A 81 1.49 -5.73 17.42
CA ILE A 81 1.48 -4.65 16.41
C ILE A 81 1.00 -3.36 17.06
N ARG A 82 -0.01 -3.42 17.95
CA ARG A 82 -0.49 -2.24 18.66
C ARG A 82 0.63 -1.59 19.48
N ALA A 83 1.40 -2.38 20.23
CA ALA A 83 2.55 -1.89 21.00
C ALA A 83 3.65 -1.35 20.08
N LEU A 84 3.93 -2.04 18.98
CA LEU A 84 4.93 -1.62 17.99
C LEU A 84 4.59 -0.24 17.39
N LYS A 85 3.32 -0.01 17.08
CA LYS A 85 2.85 1.26 16.51
C LYS A 85 3.11 2.46 17.43
N GLU A 86 3.22 2.24 18.73
CA GLU A 86 3.56 3.30 19.69
C GLU A 86 5.03 3.72 19.63
N THR A 87 5.91 2.87 19.12
CA THR A 87 7.37 3.07 19.14
C THR A 87 7.97 3.28 17.74
N THR A 88 7.23 3.12 16.68
CA THR A 88 7.69 3.34 15.31
C THR A 88 6.73 4.23 14.53
N THR A 89 7.15 4.71 13.37
CA THR A 89 6.31 5.46 12.45
C THR A 89 5.07 4.66 12.11
N SER A 90 3.88 5.19 12.39
CA SER A 90 2.63 4.44 12.23
C SER A 90 1.40 5.34 12.16
N GLY A 91 0.28 4.75 11.82
CA GLY A 91 -1.00 5.42 11.77
C GLY A 91 -2.07 4.57 11.08
N LEU A 92 -3.05 5.25 10.52
CA LEU A 92 -4.13 4.66 9.74
C LEU A 92 -4.01 5.05 8.27
N MET A 93 -4.22 4.07 7.41
CA MET A 93 -4.26 4.24 5.96
C MET A 93 -5.71 4.32 5.50
N LEU A 94 -6.06 5.38 4.79
CA LEU A 94 -7.33 5.46 4.06
C LEU A 94 -7.23 4.55 2.84
N SER A 95 -8.12 3.56 2.77
CA SER A 95 -8.18 2.59 1.69
C SER A 95 -9.35 2.90 0.75
N PRO A 96 -9.18 2.75 -0.57
CA PRO A 96 -10.31 2.85 -1.49
C PRO A 96 -11.23 1.63 -1.40
N GLY A 97 -10.76 0.50 -0.86
CA GLY A 97 -11.46 -0.78 -0.84
C GLY A 97 -12.18 -1.09 0.46
N PHE A 98 -13.21 -1.92 0.34
CA PHE A 98 -13.88 -2.62 1.44
C PHE A 98 -14.25 -4.01 0.96
N GLY A 99 -13.73 -5.04 1.63
CA GLY A 99 -13.97 -6.43 1.25
C GLY A 99 -13.32 -6.87 -0.06
N GLY A 100 -12.46 -6.02 -0.66
CA GLY A 100 -11.80 -6.29 -1.93
C GLY A 100 -11.11 -5.07 -2.51
N GLY A 101 -10.61 -5.20 -3.74
CA GLY A 101 -9.92 -4.11 -4.43
C GLY A 101 -8.41 -4.06 -4.17
N THR A 102 -7.83 -5.14 -3.69
CA THR A 102 -6.41 -5.25 -3.33
C THR A 102 -5.47 -4.70 -4.40
N ALA A 103 -5.70 -5.01 -5.67
CA ALA A 103 -4.84 -4.59 -6.78
C ALA A 103 -4.75 -3.07 -6.91
N ASN A 104 -5.82 -2.34 -6.62
CA ASN A 104 -5.82 -0.87 -6.69
C ASN A 104 -4.98 -0.24 -5.57
N ILE A 105 -5.07 -0.79 -4.37
CA ILE A 105 -4.25 -0.32 -3.23
C ILE A 105 -2.78 -0.62 -3.48
N GLU A 106 -2.49 -1.81 -3.97
CA GLU A 106 -1.14 -2.25 -4.36
C GLU A 106 -0.54 -1.36 -5.44
N TYR A 107 -1.31 -1.02 -6.48
CA TYR A 107 -0.88 -0.09 -7.53
C TYR A 107 -0.48 1.26 -6.94
N GLN A 108 -1.30 1.82 -6.05
CA GLN A 108 -1.02 3.11 -5.42
C GLN A 108 0.25 3.08 -4.57
N SER A 109 0.43 2.03 -3.78
CA SER A 109 1.62 1.89 -2.93
C SER A 109 2.91 1.70 -3.73
N LEU A 110 2.84 1.07 -4.91
CA LEU A 110 4.00 0.83 -5.77
C LEU A 110 4.35 2.01 -6.68
N THR A 111 3.40 2.88 -6.98
CA THR A 111 3.58 3.93 -8.01
C THR A 111 3.51 5.35 -7.47
N GLY A 112 2.89 5.57 -6.32
CA GLY A 112 2.62 6.92 -5.80
C GLY A 112 1.43 7.61 -6.47
N LEU A 113 0.73 6.94 -7.39
CA LEU A 113 -0.48 7.47 -8.02
C LEU A 113 -1.72 7.09 -7.21
N ASP A 114 -2.87 7.68 -7.53
CA ASP A 114 -4.07 7.52 -6.72
C ASP A 114 -5.33 7.31 -7.59
N LEU A 115 -6.15 6.35 -7.18
CA LEU A 115 -7.41 6.01 -7.84
C LEU A 115 -8.37 7.21 -7.91
N ALA A 116 -8.33 8.10 -6.91
CA ALA A 116 -9.18 9.28 -6.85
C ALA A 116 -8.99 10.24 -8.03
N LEU A 117 -7.84 10.20 -8.70
CA LEU A 117 -7.50 11.09 -9.81
C LEU A 117 -7.77 10.46 -11.18
N PHE A 118 -8.08 9.17 -11.23
CA PHE A 118 -8.52 8.52 -12.47
C PHE A 118 -9.99 8.81 -12.75
N ASP A 119 -10.40 8.55 -13.99
CA ASP A 119 -11.81 8.64 -14.38
C ASP A 119 -12.67 7.73 -13.49
N ASP A 120 -13.91 8.15 -13.21
CA ASP A 120 -14.84 7.38 -12.36
C ASP A 120 -15.12 5.99 -12.90
N SER A 121 -14.97 5.77 -14.21
CA SER A 121 -15.12 4.47 -14.86
C SER A 121 -13.96 3.51 -14.61
N MET A 122 -12.81 3.99 -14.14
CA MET A 122 -11.67 3.14 -13.81
C MET A 122 -12.00 2.24 -12.62
N GLN A 123 -11.97 0.92 -12.84
CA GLN A 123 -12.25 -0.07 -11.80
C GLN A 123 -10.99 -0.80 -11.33
N SER A 124 -10.06 -1.07 -12.25
CA SER A 124 -8.85 -1.83 -11.95
C SER A 124 -7.68 -1.38 -12.82
N MET A 125 -6.69 -0.74 -12.21
CA MET A 125 -5.49 -0.34 -12.93
C MET A 125 -4.70 -1.53 -13.45
N TYR A 126 -4.71 -2.66 -12.74
CA TYR A 126 -3.99 -3.88 -13.15
C TYR A 126 -4.62 -4.58 -14.35
N GLN A 127 -5.89 -4.33 -14.64
CA GLN A 127 -6.57 -4.90 -15.81
C GLN A 127 -6.74 -3.89 -16.93
N GLU A 128 -7.02 -2.63 -16.61
CA GLU A 128 -7.43 -1.61 -17.57
C GLU A 128 -6.30 -0.67 -17.99
N LEU A 129 -5.24 -0.54 -17.22
CA LEU A 129 -4.19 0.44 -17.46
C LEU A 129 -2.81 -0.22 -17.67
N VAL A 130 -2.26 -0.87 -16.65
CA VAL A 130 -0.86 -1.33 -16.64
C VAL A 130 -0.54 -2.28 -17.80
N PRO A 131 -1.40 -3.26 -18.15
CA PRO A 131 -1.11 -4.16 -19.28
C PRO A 131 -0.93 -3.45 -20.64
N HIS A 132 -1.47 -2.24 -20.77
CA HIS A 132 -1.42 -1.43 -21.99
C HIS A 132 -0.31 -0.38 -21.99
N GLN A 133 0.39 -0.19 -20.87
CA GLN A 133 1.51 0.72 -20.75
C GLN A 133 2.81 0.04 -21.22
N LYS A 134 3.71 0.83 -21.80
CA LYS A 134 4.98 0.31 -22.28
C LYS A 134 5.99 0.16 -21.13
N ASN A 135 6.22 1.22 -20.38
CA ASN A 135 7.19 1.28 -19.29
C ASN A 135 6.60 2.06 -18.10
N PRO A 136 5.62 1.49 -17.39
CA PRO A 136 5.04 2.15 -16.23
C PRO A 136 6.08 2.29 -15.12
N PHE A 137 6.05 3.41 -14.39
CA PHE A 137 6.93 3.65 -13.25
C PHE A 137 6.46 2.87 -12.02
N ALA A 138 7.42 2.36 -11.24
CA ALA A 138 7.19 1.84 -9.89
C ALA A 138 8.46 2.04 -9.05
N TRP A 139 8.31 2.10 -7.73
CA TRP A 139 9.40 2.44 -6.80
C TRP A 139 10.57 1.46 -6.82
N ASN A 140 10.34 0.18 -7.12
CA ASN A 140 11.38 -0.83 -7.22
C ASN A 140 12.46 -0.48 -8.25
N GLN A 141 12.12 0.34 -9.23
CA GLN A 141 13.06 0.78 -10.28
C GLN A 141 14.22 1.62 -9.72
N ILE A 142 14.05 2.26 -8.57
CA ILE A 142 15.12 3.00 -7.89
C ILE A 142 16.23 2.03 -7.46
N TRP A 143 15.87 0.87 -6.93
CA TRP A 143 16.84 -0.17 -6.57
C TRP A 143 17.41 -0.87 -7.80
N ASN A 144 16.64 -1.06 -8.86
CA ASN A 144 17.15 -1.60 -10.12
C ASN A 144 18.20 -0.66 -10.75
N ALA A 145 18.01 0.65 -10.65
CA ALA A 145 18.98 1.61 -11.15
C ALA A 145 20.34 1.51 -10.43
N GLU A 146 20.33 1.18 -9.14
CA GLU A 146 21.54 1.04 -8.32
C GLU A 146 22.17 -0.36 -8.45
N TYR A 147 21.35 -1.42 -8.41
CA TYR A 147 21.83 -2.80 -8.27
C TYR A 147 21.53 -3.69 -9.48
N GLY A 148 20.94 -3.14 -10.55
CA GLY A 148 20.70 -3.86 -11.80
C GLY A 148 19.68 -4.99 -11.68
N LYS A 149 19.99 -6.14 -12.29
CA LYS A 149 19.07 -7.28 -12.42
C LYS A 149 18.78 -8.03 -11.11
N SER A 150 19.35 -7.62 -10.02
CA SER A 150 19.07 -8.16 -8.67
C SER A 150 18.58 -7.08 -7.72
N GLY A 151 18.11 -5.95 -8.23
CA GLY A 151 17.64 -4.83 -7.44
C GLY A 151 16.27 -5.03 -6.79
N SER A 152 15.39 -5.82 -7.41
CA SER A 152 14.03 -5.99 -6.89
C SER A 152 13.45 -7.37 -7.18
N VAL A 153 12.72 -7.91 -6.18
CA VAL A 153 12.05 -9.21 -6.26
C VAL A 153 10.68 -9.11 -5.62
N ALA A 154 9.70 -9.78 -6.21
CA ALA A 154 8.34 -9.82 -5.68
C ALA A 154 7.92 -11.24 -5.32
N PHE A 155 7.07 -11.34 -4.29
CA PHE A 155 6.53 -12.58 -3.75
C PHE A 155 5.03 -12.45 -3.54
N HIS A 156 4.28 -13.46 -3.97
CA HIS A 156 2.87 -13.59 -3.64
C HIS A 156 2.56 -15.03 -3.29
N SER A 157 1.97 -15.26 -2.12
CA SER A 157 1.68 -16.60 -1.60
C SER A 157 0.41 -17.19 -2.21
N TYR A 158 0.19 -16.95 -3.50
CA TYR A 158 -0.95 -17.44 -4.27
C TYR A 158 -0.55 -17.62 -5.74
N TYR A 159 -1.51 -17.62 -6.67
CA TYR A 159 -1.23 -17.83 -8.09
C TYR A 159 -0.78 -16.54 -8.79
N LYS A 160 0.18 -16.67 -9.71
CA LYS A 160 0.83 -15.52 -10.37
C LYS A 160 -0.10 -14.67 -11.22
N ASN A 161 -1.15 -15.28 -11.78
CA ASN A 161 -2.07 -14.57 -12.70
C ASN A 161 -3.19 -13.81 -11.99
N MET A 162 -3.31 -13.95 -10.67
CA MET A 162 -4.30 -13.18 -9.92
C MET A 162 -4.04 -11.67 -10.11
N TYR A 163 -5.04 -10.93 -10.58
CA TYR A 163 -4.94 -9.52 -10.97
C TYR A 163 -3.88 -9.24 -12.04
N LEU A 164 -3.54 -10.23 -12.87
CA LEU A 164 -2.51 -10.12 -13.90
C LEU A 164 -1.13 -9.70 -13.33
N ARG A 165 -0.82 -10.10 -12.10
CA ARG A 165 0.46 -9.71 -11.47
C ARG A 165 1.66 -10.19 -12.23
N ASP A 166 1.61 -11.37 -12.85
CA ASP A 166 2.68 -11.90 -13.69
C ASP A 166 3.03 -10.95 -14.84
N VAL A 167 2.03 -10.38 -15.51
CA VAL A 167 2.21 -9.36 -16.56
C VAL A 167 2.65 -8.03 -15.96
N ASN A 168 1.94 -7.56 -14.93
CA ASN A 168 2.12 -6.22 -14.39
C ASN A 168 3.44 -6.04 -13.65
N TYR A 169 3.86 -7.02 -12.86
CA TYR A 169 5.13 -6.95 -12.14
C TYR A 169 6.33 -6.98 -13.08
N LYS A 170 6.23 -7.70 -14.19
CA LYS A 170 7.25 -7.65 -15.23
C LYS A 170 7.35 -6.25 -15.85
N LYS A 171 6.20 -5.60 -16.11
CA LYS A 171 6.18 -4.23 -16.63
C LYS A 171 6.72 -3.21 -15.63
N PHE A 172 6.49 -3.40 -14.34
CA PHE A 172 7.08 -2.57 -13.28
C PHE A 172 8.59 -2.78 -13.11
N GLY A 173 9.15 -3.81 -13.75
CA GLY A 173 10.58 -4.06 -13.70
C GLY A 173 11.05 -4.92 -12.52
N PHE A 174 10.17 -5.67 -11.87
CA PHE A 174 10.61 -6.68 -10.91
C PHE A 174 11.46 -7.72 -11.64
N ASN A 175 12.64 -7.99 -11.11
CA ASN A 175 13.59 -8.91 -11.77
C ASN A 175 13.12 -10.35 -11.68
N LYS A 176 12.44 -10.70 -10.60
CA LYS A 176 11.83 -12.02 -10.38
C LYS A 176 10.51 -11.87 -9.64
N PHE A 177 9.59 -12.81 -9.89
CA PHE A 177 8.31 -12.90 -9.19
C PHE A 177 8.04 -14.36 -8.80
N TYR A 178 8.05 -14.64 -7.49
CA TYR A 178 7.84 -15.97 -6.94
C TYR A 178 6.42 -16.12 -6.37
N THR A 179 5.78 -17.23 -6.76
CA THR A 179 4.39 -17.55 -6.40
C THR A 179 4.24 -19.06 -6.17
N LEU A 180 3.00 -19.54 -5.93
CA LEU A 180 2.72 -20.97 -5.83
C LEU A 180 2.99 -21.72 -7.14
N ASP A 181 2.85 -21.05 -8.28
CA ASP A 181 2.96 -21.65 -9.62
C ASP A 181 4.08 -21.04 -10.46
N SER A 182 4.98 -20.28 -9.88
CA SER A 182 6.22 -19.86 -10.54
C SER A 182 7.24 -21.03 -10.60
N LYS A 183 8.29 -20.87 -11.41
CA LYS A 183 9.37 -21.87 -11.55
C LYS A 183 10.71 -21.22 -11.21
N PRO A 184 11.31 -21.51 -10.03
CA PRO A 184 10.76 -22.32 -8.95
C PRO A 184 9.62 -21.65 -8.23
N ALA A 185 8.76 -22.43 -7.59
CA ALA A 185 7.72 -21.93 -6.71
C ALA A 185 8.31 -21.41 -5.39
N ILE A 186 7.50 -20.65 -4.63
CA ILE A 186 7.86 -20.27 -3.26
C ILE A 186 8.15 -21.56 -2.45
N THR A 187 9.21 -21.53 -1.65
CA THR A 187 9.67 -22.70 -0.91
C THR A 187 8.77 -23.00 0.28
N HIS A 188 8.36 -21.97 1.02
CA HIS A 188 7.55 -22.12 2.23
C HIS A 188 6.08 -21.89 1.90
N GLN A 189 5.26 -22.93 2.12
CA GLN A 189 3.85 -22.98 1.75
C GLN A 189 2.96 -23.49 2.88
N ASP A 190 3.43 -23.47 4.13
CA ASP A 190 2.69 -23.98 5.27
C ASP A 190 1.35 -23.25 5.45
N ARG A 191 0.35 -24.00 5.90
CA ARG A 191 -1.00 -23.52 6.19
C ARG A 191 -1.28 -23.73 7.67
N THR A 192 -2.18 -22.95 8.23
CA THR A 192 -2.57 -23.06 9.62
C THR A 192 -3.91 -23.81 9.71
N ASP A 193 -3.91 -24.91 10.46
CA ASP A 193 -5.10 -25.75 10.67
C ASP A 193 -5.79 -26.12 9.34
N ASN A 194 -7.07 -25.83 9.18
CA ASN A 194 -7.82 -26.11 7.96
C ASN A 194 -7.88 -24.92 6.99
N SER A 195 -7.11 -23.87 7.21
CA SER A 195 -7.06 -22.73 6.29
C SER A 195 -6.57 -23.19 4.91
N PRO A 196 -7.22 -22.73 3.82
CA PRO A 196 -6.77 -23.05 2.46
C PRO A 196 -5.58 -22.21 2.00
N TYR A 197 -5.14 -21.23 2.79
CA TYR A 197 -4.13 -20.25 2.38
C TYR A 197 -2.80 -20.49 3.07
N VAL A 198 -1.72 -20.16 2.34
CA VAL A 198 -0.38 -20.10 2.91
C VAL A 198 -0.38 -19.10 4.06
N ASN A 199 0.16 -19.48 5.21
CA ASN A 199 0.18 -18.63 6.38
C ASN A 199 1.25 -17.54 6.30
N ASP A 200 1.12 -16.52 7.13
CA ASP A 200 2.02 -15.37 7.12
C ASP A 200 3.45 -15.74 7.54
N ALA A 201 3.60 -16.67 8.48
CA ALA A 201 4.93 -17.12 8.90
C ALA A 201 5.71 -17.75 7.73
N ALA A 202 5.04 -18.56 6.90
CA ALA A 202 5.64 -19.15 5.70
C ALA A 202 5.97 -18.07 4.67
N SER A 203 5.06 -17.11 4.46
CA SER A 203 5.29 -15.98 3.54
C SER A 203 6.51 -15.17 3.98
N TYR A 204 6.65 -14.88 5.27
CA TYR A 204 7.81 -14.18 5.81
C TYR A 204 9.10 -14.98 5.69
N GLN A 205 9.03 -16.30 5.84
CA GLN A 205 10.22 -17.14 5.68
C GLN A 205 10.76 -17.10 4.25
N ASN A 206 9.90 -17.01 3.24
CA ASN A 206 10.33 -16.79 1.86
C ASN A 206 11.13 -15.48 1.71
N ILE A 207 10.74 -14.43 2.41
CA ILE A 207 11.48 -13.15 2.42
C ILE A 207 12.83 -13.32 3.15
N ILE A 208 12.87 -14.01 4.29
CA ILE A 208 14.12 -14.30 5.01
C ILE A 208 15.11 -15.05 4.09
N ASP A 209 14.65 -16.05 3.37
CA ASP A 209 15.49 -16.79 2.43
C ASP A 209 16.04 -15.87 1.33
N GLN A 210 15.23 -14.95 0.80
CA GLN A 210 15.68 -13.99 -0.20
C GLN A 210 16.73 -13.03 0.36
N LEU A 211 16.55 -12.54 1.60
CA LEU A 211 17.52 -11.68 2.25
C LEU A 211 18.88 -12.36 2.42
N ASN A 212 18.89 -13.67 2.61
CA ASN A 212 20.13 -14.45 2.75
C ASN A 212 20.81 -14.76 1.42
N LYS A 213 20.16 -14.54 0.27
CA LYS A 213 20.73 -14.78 -1.06
C LYS A 213 21.58 -13.63 -1.58
N GLU A 214 21.28 -12.38 -1.16
CA GLU A 214 21.91 -11.19 -1.73
C GLU A 214 22.58 -10.37 -0.64
N GLU A 215 23.80 -9.93 -0.91
CA GLU A 215 24.56 -9.09 0.02
C GLU A 215 24.14 -7.61 -0.05
N HIS A 216 23.76 -7.14 -1.25
CA HIS A 216 23.35 -5.75 -1.45
C HIS A 216 21.89 -5.52 -1.07
N PRO A 217 21.50 -4.27 -0.76
CA PRO A 217 20.09 -3.92 -0.56
C PRO A 217 19.22 -4.22 -1.78
N GLN A 218 17.96 -4.55 -1.51
CA GLN A 218 16.94 -4.83 -2.53
C GLN A 218 15.63 -4.12 -2.18
N PHE A 219 14.77 -3.97 -3.17
CA PHE A 219 13.35 -3.73 -2.95
C PHE A 219 12.61 -5.07 -3.01
N LEU A 220 11.96 -5.45 -1.93
CA LEU A 220 11.19 -6.70 -1.86
C LEU A 220 9.71 -6.38 -1.67
N GLN A 221 8.89 -6.86 -2.59
CA GLN A 221 7.42 -6.77 -2.53
C GLN A 221 6.88 -8.10 -2.01
N LEU A 222 6.07 -8.06 -0.97
CA LEU A 222 5.34 -9.23 -0.47
C LEU A 222 3.85 -8.92 -0.41
N VAL A 223 3.06 -9.77 -1.05
CA VAL A 223 1.60 -9.79 -0.93
C VAL A 223 1.22 -11.10 -0.24
N THR A 224 0.67 -11.02 0.97
CA THR A 224 0.26 -12.19 1.75
C THR A 224 -1.13 -12.69 1.34
N MET A 225 -1.55 -13.81 1.89
CA MET A 225 -2.84 -14.42 1.52
C MET A 225 -3.64 -14.93 2.72
N GLN A 226 -3.02 -15.08 3.90
CA GLN A 226 -3.62 -15.77 5.05
C GLN A 226 -5.02 -15.28 5.40
N ASN A 227 -5.23 -13.97 5.45
CA ASN A 227 -6.50 -13.38 5.91
C ASN A 227 -7.49 -13.11 4.78
N HIS A 228 -7.30 -13.72 3.61
CA HIS A 228 -8.25 -13.62 2.50
C HIS A 228 -9.55 -14.39 2.83
N MET A 229 -10.68 -13.86 2.37
CA MET A 229 -11.96 -14.54 2.46
C MET A 229 -11.94 -15.90 1.70
N PRO A 230 -12.84 -16.84 2.01
CA PRO A 230 -13.87 -16.81 3.03
C PRO A 230 -13.33 -17.05 4.45
N TYR A 231 -14.18 -16.83 5.46
CA TYR A 231 -13.81 -17.04 6.86
C TYR A 231 -14.66 -18.18 7.44
N ASP A 232 -14.31 -19.42 7.09
CA ASP A 232 -15.16 -20.60 7.26
C ASP A 232 -14.84 -21.44 8.51
N ASN A 233 -14.46 -20.78 9.61
CA ASN A 233 -14.17 -21.43 10.91
C ASN A 233 -13.11 -22.54 10.81
N TRP A 234 -12.05 -22.29 10.09
CA TRP A 234 -10.99 -23.27 9.84
C TRP A 234 -9.87 -23.31 10.88
N TYR A 235 -9.90 -22.42 11.90
CA TYR A 235 -8.89 -22.39 12.96
C TYR A 235 -9.32 -23.18 14.17
N PHE A 236 -8.42 -24.00 14.73
CA PHE A 236 -8.65 -24.77 15.94
C PHE A 236 -8.44 -23.88 17.17
N ASN A 237 -9.16 -24.18 18.26
CA ASN A 237 -9.01 -23.47 19.54
C ASN A 237 -9.09 -21.94 19.39
N ASN A 238 -10.09 -21.47 18.67
CA ASN A 238 -10.29 -20.04 18.42
C ASN A 238 -10.87 -19.37 19.68
N GLN A 239 -10.02 -18.64 20.41
CA GLN A 239 -10.42 -17.91 21.62
C GLN A 239 -11.49 -16.84 21.34
N PHE A 240 -11.57 -16.34 20.11
CA PHE A 240 -12.54 -15.30 19.73
C PHE A 240 -13.96 -15.81 19.62
N GLU A 241 -14.19 -17.11 19.62
CA GLU A 241 -15.55 -17.66 19.75
C GLU A 241 -16.21 -17.22 21.07
N GLN A 242 -15.41 -17.02 22.11
CA GLN A 242 -15.86 -16.58 23.43
C GLN A 242 -15.55 -15.11 23.71
N ALA A 243 -14.44 -14.61 23.16
CA ALA A 243 -14.04 -13.22 23.35
C ALA A 243 -14.87 -12.21 22.55
N ASN A 244 -15.59 -12.66 21.53
CA ASN A 244 -16.51 -11.79 20.78
C ASN A 244 -17.80 -11.58 21.56
N VAL A 245 -17.86 -10.47 22.27
CA VAL A 245 -19.00 -10.07 23.10
C VAL A 245 -19.92 -9.06 22.40
N THR A 246 -19.78 -8.93 21.10
CA THR A 246 -20.59 -8.03 20.28
C THR A 246 -22.06 -8.45 20.34
N GLU A 247 -22.93 -7.49 20.58
CA GLU A 247 -24.38 -7.70 20.57
C GLU A 247 -24.95 -7.54 19.14
N ASN A 248 -26.14 -8.09 18.92
CA ASN A 248 -26.96 -7.86 17.71
C ASN A 248 -26.35 -8.39 16.39
N LEU A 249 -25.44 -9.35 16.45
CA LEU A 249 -24.94 -10.05 15.27
C LEU A 249 -25.71 -11.36 15.09
N ASN A 250 -26.01 -11.73 13.83
CA ASN A 250 -26.46 -13.10 13.55
C ASN A 250 -25.27 -14.08 13.63
N ASP A 251 -25.55 -15.36 13.68
CA ASP A 251 -24.52 -16.40 13.85
C ASP A 251 -23.51 -16.44 12.71
N TYR A 252 -23.96 -16.19 11.49
CA TYR A 252 -23.09 -16.18 10.31
C TYR A 252 -22.08 -15.04 10.39
N GLU A 253 -22.52 -13.81 10.62
CA GLU A 253 -21.64 -12.64 10.75
C GLU A 253 -20.70 -12.80 11.93
N ARG A 254 -21.21 -13.26 13.08
CA ARG A 254 -20.38 -13.53 14.27
C ARG A 254 -19.30 -14.55 13.98
N GLY A 255 -19.64 -15.66 13.33
CA GLY A 255 -18.69 -16.70 12.97
C GLY A 255 -17.58 -16.23 12.06
N GLN A 256 -17.89 -15.39 11.07
CA GLN A 256 -16.89 -14.79 10.18
C GLN A 256 -15.95 -13.86 10.93
N ILE A 257 -16.49 -13.01 11.81
CA ILE A 257 -15.68 -12.09 12.61
C ILE A 257 -14.77 -12.86 13.57
N ASN A 258 -15.26 -13.93 14.19
CA ASN A 258 -14.45 -14.79 15.06
C ASN A 258 -13.26 -15.41 14.32
N THR A 259 -13.49 -15.96 13.14
CA THR A 259 -12.44 -16.55 12.29
C THR A 259 -11.44 -15.49 11.85
N TYR A 260 -11.93 -14.34 11.41
CA TYR A 260 -11.07 -13.23 11.00
C TYR A 260 -10.21 -12.70 12.16
N ALA A 261 -10.80 -12.52 13.35
CA ALA A 261 -10.05 -12.06 14.53
C ALA A 261 -8.92 -13.03 14.91
N LYS A 262 -9.17 -14.35 14.78
CA LYS A 262 -8.10 -15.36 14.97
C LYS A 262 -7.02 -15.20 13.94
N GLY A 263 -7.36 -14.98 12.68
CA GLY A 263 -6.40 -14.72 11.60
C GLY A 263 -5.54 -13.49 11.90
N VAL A 264 -6.14 -12.41 12.38
CA VAL A 264 -5.41 -11.19 12.78
C VAL A 264 -4.42 -11.50 13.91
N SER A 265 -4.81 -12.33 14.90
CA SER A 265 -3.92 -12.72 15.99
C SER A 265 -2.73 -13.56 15.51
N ILE A 266 -2.93 -14.39 14.51
CA ILE A 266 -1.86 -15.18 13.89
C ILE A 266 -0.90 -14.25 13.13
N THR A 267 -1.44 -13.31 12.36
CA THR A 267 -0.63 -12.27 11.68
C THR A 267 0.18 -11.46 12.69
N ASP A 268 -0.44 -11.06 13.80
CA ASP A 268 0.21 -10.27 14.84
C ASP A 268 1.47 -10.97 15.38
N GLN A 269 1.35 -12.25 15.75
CA GLN A 269 2.48 -13.02 16.27
C GLN A 269 3.53 -13.28 15.18
N ALA A 270 3.11 -13.68 13.99
CA ALA A 270 4.03 -13.95 12.88
C ALA A 270 4.83 -12.69 12.51
N THR A 271 4.19 -11.53 12.54
CA THR A 271 4.83 -10.26 12.17
C THR A 271 5.89 -9.87 13.20
N ILE A 272 5.60 -9.94 14.49
CA ILE A 272 6.63 -9.60 15.49
C ILE A 272 7.79 -10.60 15.48
N ASP A 273 7.52 -11.88 15.26
CA ASP A 273 8.58 -12.90 15.12
C ASP A 273 9.46 -12.60 13.89
N PHE A 274 8.86 -12.19 12.79
CA PHE A 274 9.58 -11.77 11.58
C PHE A 274 10.49 -10.57 11.85
N LEU A 275 9.97 -9.52 12.49
CA LEU A 275 10.76 -8.34 12.83
C LEU A 275 11.94 -8.68 13.78
N ASN A 276 11.74 -9.60 14.72
CA ASN A 276 12.79 -10.08 15.58
C ASN A 276 13.89 -10.80 14.80
N GLN A 277 13.53 -11.59 13.78
CA GLN A 277 14.51 -12.21 12.88
C GLN A 277 15.29 -11.17 12.08
N LEU A 278 14.62 -10.10 11.60
CA LEU A 278 15.29 -9.01 10.89
C LEU A 278 16.27 -8.25 11.79
N ASN A 279 15.94 -8.10 13.08
CA ASN A 279 16.84 -7.47 14.04
C ASN A 279 18.13 -8.26 14.28
N ALA A 280 18.11 -9.56 14.07
CA ALA A 280 19.30 -10.41 14.18
C ALA A 280 20.21 -10.35 12.93
N MET A 281 19.75 -9.73 11.84
CA MET A 281 20.52 -9.62 10.60
C MET A 281 21.41 -8.38 10.61
N ASP A 282 22.64 -8.53 10.13
CA ASP A 282 23.60 -7.45 9.94
C ASP A 282 23.43 -6.81 8.55
N LYS A 283 22.20 -6.45 8.23
CA LYS A 283 21.80 -5.79 6.98
C LYS A 283 20.82 -4.68 7.31
N PRO A 284 20.99 -3.47 6.77
CA PRO A 284 20.00 -2.41 6.95
C PRO A 284 18.69 -2.76 6.25
N ILE A 285 17.59 -2.84 7.00
CA ILE A 285 16.27 -3.22 6.51
C ILE A 285 15.23 -2.25 7.05
N THR A 286 14.39 -1.75 6.17
CA THR A 286 13.19 -0.97 6.52
C THR A 286 11.96 -1.69 5.98
N VAL A 287 10.96 -1.87 6.84
CA VAL A 287 9.70 -2.54 6.50
C VAL A 287 8.59 -1.50 6.43
N ILE A 288 7.84 -1.52 5.32
CA ILE A 288 6.58 -0.82 5.16
C ILE A 288 5.49 -1.89 5.21
N PHE A 289 4.68 -1.87 6.27
CA PHE A 289 3.61 -2.85 6.49
C PHE A 289 2.27 -2.14 6.47
N TYR A 290 1.32 -2.64 5.67
CA TYR A 290 -0.03 -2.09 5.65
C TYR A 290 -1.06 -3.16 5.34
N GLY A 291 -2.25 -3.03 5.95
CA GLY A 291 -3.43 -3.74 5.52
C GLY A 291 -4.04 -3.04 4.31
N ASP A 292 -4.53 -3.80 3.33
CA ASP A 292 -5.05 -3.22 2.10
C ASP A 292 -6.50 -2.72 2.24
N HIS A 293 -7.35 -3.49 2.88
CA HIS A 293 -8.75 -3.15 3.16
C HIS A 293 -9.28 -3.99 4.33
N LEU A 294 -10.45 -3.62 4.87
CA LEU A 294 -11.16 -4.46 5.82
C LEU A 294 -11.80 -5.66 5.10
N PRO A 295 -12.01 -6.79 5.82
CA PRO A 295 -12.82 -7.86 5.28
C PRO A 295 -14.28 -7.40 5.12
N GLY A 296 -14.99 -7.96 4.14
CA GLY A 296 -16.41 -7.64 3.88
C GLY A 296 -17.39 -8.21 4.89
N SER A 297 -16.91 -8.79 6.00
CA SER A 297 -17.72 -9.53 6.97
C SER A 297 -18.51 -8.65 7.93
N TYR A 298 -18.21 -7.35 8.01
CA TYR A 298 -18.87 -6.42 8.93
C TYR A 298 -20.18 -5.88 8.34
N GLN A 299 -21.14 -6.75 8.08
CA GLN A 299 -22.39 -6.40 7.40
C GLN A 299 -23.26 -5.45 8.22
N THR A 300 -23.36 -5.67 9.54
CA THR A 300 -24.13 -4.79 10.42
C THR A 300 -23.52 -3.39 10.48
N ALA A 301 -22.21 -3.26 10.64
CA ALA A 301 -21.53 -1.97 10.63
C ALA A 301 -21.65 -1.28 9.26
N ALA A 302 -21.54 -2.04 8.17
CA ALA A 302 -21.62 -1.50 6.80
C ALA A 302 -23.02 -1.01 6.42
N ALA A 303 -24.06 -1.48 7.10
CA ALA A 303 -25.44 -1.01 6.89
C ALA A 303 -25.64 0.44 7.33
N ASP A 304 -24.80 0.96 8.22
CA ASP A 304 -24.82 2.35 8.67
C ASP A 304 -23.80 3.15 7.85
N LYS A 305 -24.30 4.10 7.03
CA LYS A 305 -23.45 4.95 6.16
C LYS A 305 -22.52 5.89 6.95
N ASN A 306 -22.82 6.15 8.22
CA ASN A 306 -21.93 6.95 9.09
C ASN A 306 -20.62 6.22 9.38
N ASN A 307 -20.55 4.91 9.16
CA ASN A 307 -19.38 4.08 9.38
C ASN A 307 -18.46 4.02 8.15
N THR A 308 -18.82 4.66 7.04
CA THR A 308 -18.06 4.55 5.77
C THR A 308 -16.59 4.84 5.95
N LEU A 309 -16.23 5.92 6.61
CA LEU A 309 -14.82 6.28 6.82
C LEU A 309 -14.09 5.24 7.67
N ALA A 310 -14.69 4.81 8.80
CA ALA A 310 -14.09 3.80 9.68
C ALA A 310 -13.86 2.47 8.96
N LEU A 311 -14.76 2.08 8.04
CA LEU A 311 -14.66 0.85 7.26
C LEU A 311 -13.66 0.92 6.10
N HIS A 312 -13.08 2.09 5.84
CA HIS A 312 -12.05 2.31 4.83
C HIS A 312 -10.71 2.71 5.46
N GLN A 313 -10.46 2.35 6.71
CA GLN A 313 -9.21 2.63 7.39
C GLN A 313 -8.55 1.34 7.88
N THR A 314 -7.28 1.17 7.53
CA THR A 314 -6.46 0.03 7.95
C THR A 314 -5.26 0.51 8.76
N ASP A 315 -4.55 -0.42 9.35
CA ASP A 315 -3.35 -0.13 10.13
C ASP A 315 -2.10 -0.23 9.25
N TYR A 316 -1.15 0.68 9.48
CA TYR A 316 0.16 0.60 8.85
C TYR A 316 1.26 0.98 9.85
N PHE A 317 2.48 0.52 9.57
CA PHE A 317 3.68 1.00 10.22
C PHE A 317 4.87 0.98 9.26
N ILE A 318 5.88 1.80 9.56
CA ILE A 318 7.18 1.80 8.92
C ILE A 318 8.22 1.61 10.04
N TRP A 319 9.07 0.59 9.88
CA TRP A 319 9.98 0.14 10.92
C TRP A 319 11.33 -0.22 10.33
N SER A 320 12.40 0.07 11.06
CA SER A 320 13.75 -0.27 10.64
C SER A 320 14.44 -1.17 11.66
N ASN A 321 15.23 -2.14 11.19
CA ASN A 321 15.95 -3.04 12.05
C ASN A 321 17.19 -2.40 12.71
N GLN A 322 17.83 -3.10 13.63
CA GLN A 322 18.97 -2.60 14.41
C GLN A 322 20.17 -2.21 13.53
N ALA A 323 20.39 -2.88 12.41
CA ALA A 323 21.48 -2.57 11.49
C ALA A 323 21.25 -1.31 10.64
N SER A 324 20.01 -0.83 10.54
CA SER A 324 19.68 0.38 9.81
C SER A 324 20.07 1.63 10.58
N ALA A 325 20.52 2.66 9.86
CA ALA A 325 20.69 4.01 10.40
C ALA A 325 19.40 4.60 10.97
N SER A 326 18.24 4.05 10.56
CA SER A 326 16.91 4.50 11.00
C SER A 326 16.32 3.64 12.12
N ALA A 327 17.12 2.77 12.76
CA ALA A 327 16.67 2.00 13.91
C ALA A 327 16.11 2.92 14.99
N GLY A 328 14.93 2.57 15.52
CA GLY A 328 14.27 3.34 16.59
C GLY A 328 13.60 4.65 16.15
N VAL A 329 13.61 4.99 14.87
CA VAL A 329 12.96 6.20 14.36
C VAL A 329 11.45 6.07 14.48
N LYS A 330 10.84 7.12 15.00
CA LYS A 330 9.39 7.35 14.94
C LYS A 330 9.15 8.78 14.52
N LEU A 331 8.56 8.97 13.35
CA LEU A 331 8.12 10.28 12.91
C LEU A 331 6.98 10.80 13.79
N ASP A 332 6.83 12.12 13.85
CA ASP A 332 5.79 12.76 14.66
C ASP A 332 4.40 12.23 14.26
N ALA A 333 3.66 11.72 15.23
CA ALA A 333 2.33 11.15 15.03
C ALA A 333 1.34 12.16 14.41
N SER A 334 1.50 13.45 14.65
CA SER A 334 0.67 14.48 14.01
C SER A 334 0.79 14.49 12.48
N ASN A 335 1.92 13.99 11.94
CA ASN A 335 2.19 13.93 10.51
C ASN A 335 1.93 12.55 9.90
N THR A 336 1.74 11.51 10.73
CA THR A 336 1.66 10.12 10.26
C THR A 336 0.36 9.43 10.62
N ALA A 337 -0.46 10.03 11.48
CA ALA A 337 -1.66 9.40 12.02
C ALA A 337 -2.66 8.99 10.93
N TYR A 338 -2.73 9.73 9.82
CA TYR A 338 -3.62 9.46 8.69
C TYR A 338 -2.86 9.64 7.38
N THR A 339 -2.96 8.64 6.51
CA THR A 339 -2.32 8.64 5.20
C THR A 339 -3.16 7.86 4.18
N SER A 340 -2.68 7.77 2.96
CA SER A 340 -3.19 6.88 1.91
C SER A 340 -2.03 6.16 1.23
N PRO A 341 -2.27 5.07 0.47
CA PRO A 341 -1.18 4.20 -0.02
C PRO A 341 -0.17 4.89 -0.92
N ASN A 342 -0.60 5.90 -1.65
CA ASN A 342 0.24 6.68 -2.56
C ASN A 342 1.42 7.39 -1.88
N TYR A 343 1.38 7.56 -0.56
CA TYR A 343 2.39 8.27 0.21
C TYR A 343 3.42 7.38 0.90
N PHE A 344 3.29 6.05 0.85
CA PHE A 344 4.14 5.17 1.66
C PHE A 344 5.64 5.31 1.36
N MET A 345 6.04 5.40 0.09
CA MET A 345 7.46 5.54 -0.23
C MET A 345 8.01 6.90 0.21
N GLU A 346 7.22 7.95 0.09
CA GLU A 346 7.60 9.28 0.58
C GLU A 346 7.80 9.28 2.10
N MET A 347 6.85 8.66 2.82
CA MET A 347 6.95 8.51 4.29
C MET A 347 8.15 7.66 4.69
N ALA A 348 8.45 6.60 3.95
CA ALA A 348 9.64 5.79 4.16
C ALA A 348 10.93 6.60 3.95
N ALA A 349 10.95 7.48 2.96
CA ALA A 349 12.09 8.37 2.76
C ALA A 349 12.32 9.32 3.94
N GLU A 350 11.25 9.89 4.51
CA GLU A 350 11.35 10.69 5.73
C GLU A 350 11.83 9.85 6.91
N HIS A 351 11.25 8.67 7.11
CA HIS A 351 11.62 7.74 8.18
C HIS A 351 13.09 7.34 8.11
N MET A 352 13.60 7.10 6.91
CA MET A 352 15.01 6.72 6.68
C MET A 352 15.96 7.92 6.60
N ASN A 353 15.45 9.15 6.73
CA ASN A 353 16.25 10.36 6.49
C ASN A 353 16.96 10.29 5.14
N ALA A 354 16.26 9.83 4.12
CA ALA A 354 16.81 9.56 2.79
C ALA A 354 16.54 10.70 1.82
N LYS A 355 17.47 10.90 0.90
CA LYS A 355 17.35 11.85 -0.19
C LYS A 355 16.25 11.42 -1.16
N VAL A 356 15.61 12.40 -1.77
CA VAL A 356 14.40 12.22 -2.59
C VAL A 356 14.62 12.67 -4.03
N SER A 357 13.87 12.05 -4.95
CA SER A 357 13.66 12.52 -6.31
C SER A 357 12.74 13.74 -6.33
N PRO A 358 12.65 14.48 -7.43
CA PRO A 358 11.62 15.49 -7.61
C PRO A 358 10.19 14.93 -7.41
N TYR A 359 9.91 13.71 -7.85
CA TYR A 359 8.62 13.06 -7.64
C TYR A 359 8.33 12.85 -6.15
N LEU A 360 9.29 12.33 -5.39
CA LEU A 360 9.13 12.17 -3.94
C LEU A 360 9.02 13.52 -3.22
N ALA A 361 9.73 14.55 -3.69
CA ALA A 361 9.56 15.92 -3.16
C ALA A 361 8.16 16.46 -3.41
N PHE A 362 7.61 16.21 -4.60
CA PHE A 362 6.21 16.51 -4.92
C PHE A 362 5.24 15.81 -3.97
N LEU A 363 5.43 14.50 -3.72
CA LEU A 363 4.59 13.75 -2.80
C LEU A 363 4.74 14.22 -1.34
N THR A 364 5.91 14.71 -0.95
CA THR A 364 6.12 15.36 0.37
C THR A 364 5.22 16.59 0.51
N GLN A 365 5.23 17.47 -0.48
CA GLN A 365 4.39 18.67 -0.50
C GLN A 365 2.91 18.29 -0.52
N THR A 366 2.55 17.32 -1.34
CA THR A 366 1.16 16.88 -1.47
C THR A 366 0.63 16.31 -0.15
N ARG A 367 1.42 15.50 0.54
CA ARG A 367 1.02 14.94 1.84
C ARG A 367 0.89 16.01 2.92
N THR A 368 1.71 17.05 2.87
CA THR A 368 1.57 18.20 3.77
C THR A 368 0.24 18.91 3.54
N ASP A 369 -0.16 19.12 2.30
CA ASP A 369 -1.38 19.82 1.93
C ASP A 369 -2.64 18.95 2.04
N ILE A 370 -2.52 17.67 1.70
CA ILE A 370 -3.60 16.68 1.68
C ILE A 370 -3.06 15.37 2.25
N PRO A 371 -3.15 15.17 3.58
CA PRO A 371 -2.55 13.99 4.25
C PRO A 371 -3.02 12.64 3.75
N ALA A 372 -4.27 12.55 3.27
CA ALA A 372 -4.82 11.35 2.66
C ALA A 372 -5.89 11.72 1.63
N LEU A 373 -5.93 10.98 0.53
CA LEU A 373 -6.99 11.12 -0.46
C LEU A 373 -7.29 9.75 -1.08
N GLU A 374 -8.59 9.48 -1.29
CA GLU A 374 -9.06 8.24 -1.93
C GLU A 374 -10.43 8.41 -2.59
N ARG A 375 -10.71 7.54 -3.56
CA ARG A 375 -12.06 7.26 -4.04
C ARG A 375 -12.56 6.04 -3.27
N LEU A 376 -13.63 6.21 -2.48
CA LEU A 376 -14.16 5.15 -1.63
C LEU A 376 -15.18 4.30 -2.40
N VAL A 377 -15.11 2.98 -2.18
CA VAL A 377 -16.03 2.00 -2.81
C VAL A 377 -17.43 2.13 -2.22
N ILE A 378 -17.54 2.33 -0.91
CA ILE A 378 -18.81 2.52 -0.23
C ILE A 378 -19.04 4.02 -0.03
N GLY A 379 -20.21 4.51 -0.43
CA GLY A 379 -20.54 5.92 -0.28
C GLY A 379 -19.84 6.78 -1.34
N ALA A 380 -20.46 6.92 -2.48
CA ALA A 380 -19.97 7.58 -3.68
C ALA A 380 -19.13 8.85 -3.45
N GLY A 381 -17.99 8.93 -4.13
CA GLY A 381 -17.12 10.12 -4.17
C GLY A 381 -15.76 9.92 -3.55
N GLY A 382 -14.91 10.93 -3.71
CA GLY A 382 -13.58 10.98 -3.10
C GLY A 382 -13.63 11.48 -1.67
N ALA A 383 -12.69 11.03 -0.85
CA ALA A 383 -12.45 11.56 0.48
C ALA A 383 -11.06 12.21 0.54
N TYR A 384 -11.00 13.40 1.11
CA TYR A 384 -9.77 14.08 1.46
C TYR A 384 -9.77 14.22 2.98
N LEU A 385 -8.69 13.80 3.64
CA LEU A 385 -8.59 13.91 5.10
C LEU A 385 -7.61 15.01 5.49
N ASP A 386 -7.95 15.71 6.57
CA ASP A 386 -7.01 16.58 7.26
C ASP A 386 -6.08 15.79 8.19
N GLN A 387 -5.20 16.49 8.92
CA GLN A 387 -4.23 15.88 9.84
C GLN A 387 -4.89 15.20 11.05
N ASN A 388 -6.14 15.53 11.33
CA ASN A 388 -6.91 14.94 12.42
C ASN A 388 -7.82 13.80 11.94
N GLY A 389 -7.72 13.42 10.66
CA GLY A 389 -8.54 12.35 10.08
C GLY A 389 -9.96 12.76 9.75
N ASN A 390 -10.28 14.06 9.77
CA ASN A 390 -11.60 14.56 9.39
C ASN A 390 -11.70 14.70 7.88
N ALA A 391 -12.84 14.29 7.32
CA ALA A 391 -13.11 14.44 5.90
C ALA A 391 -13.32 15.91 5.53
N ILE A 392 -12.66 16.34 4.45
CA ILE A 392 -12.78 17.69 3.90
C ILE A 392 -13.38 17.58 2.50
N LYS A 393 -14.36 18.40 2.19
CA LYS A 393 -14.90 18.51 0.83
C LYS A 393 -13.86 19.20 -0.08
N ARG A 394 -13.75 18.73 -1.33
CA ARG A 394 -12.81 19.30 -2.31
C ARG A 394 -12.88 20.84 -2.39
N LYS A 395 -14.09 21.40 -2.41
CA LYS A 395 -14.28 22.86 -2.47
C LYS A 395 -13.76 23.60 -1.23
N ALA A 396 -13.61 22.92 -0.10
CA ALA A 396 -13.11 23.47 1.15
C ALA A 396 -11.59 23.34 1.31
N LEU A 397 -10.88 22.71 0.37
CA LEU A 397 -9.43 22.67 0.36
C LEU A 397 -8.86 24.09 0.24
N SER A 398 -7.70 24.34 0.87
CA SER A 398 -6.99 25.62 0.72
C SER A 398 -6.61 25.86 -0.74
N LYS A 399 -6.31 27.11 -1.09
CA LYS A 399 -5.80 27.45 -2.43
C LYS A 399 -4.53 26.66 -2.74
N GLN A 400 -3.62 26.54 -1.77
CA GLN A 400 -2.39 25.77 -1.90
C GLN A 400 -2.69 24.28 -2.19
N ALA A 401 -3.60 23.68 -1.43
CA ALA A 401 -3.98 22.28 -1.63
C ALA A 401 -4.62 22.06 -3.00
N LYS A 402 -5.45 22.98 -3.48
CA LYS A 402 -6.05 22.92 -4.83
C LYS A 402 -5.00 23.00 -5.92
N ASN A 403 -3.98 23.85 -5.76
CA ASN A 403 -2.87 23.96 -6.71
C ASN A 403 -2.04 22.69 -6.74
N THR A 404 -1.72 22.12 -5.58
CA THR A 404 -1.00 20.85 -5.47
C THR A 404 -1.79 19.70 -6.09
N LEU A 405 -3.11 19.67 -5.86
CA LEU A 405 -3.99 18.68 -6.48
C LEU A 405 -4.01 18.78 -8.01
N HIS A 406 -3.97 20.00 -8.54
CA HIS A 406 -3.87 20.21 -9.99
C HIS A 406 -2.53 19.70 -10.53
N ASP A 407 -1.42 19.99 -9.85
CA ASP A 407 -0.11 19.43 -10.19
C ASP A 407 -0.14 17.89 -10.18
N TYR A 408 -0.81 17.29 -9.18
CA TYR A 408 -0.94 15.84 -9.10
C TYR A 408 -1.69 15.26 -10.30
N LYS A 409 -2.77 15.91 -10.72
CA LYS A 409 -3.50 15.49 -11.93
C LYS A 409 -2.65 15.58 -13.18
N LEU A 410 -1.85 16.65 -13.32
CA LEU A 410 -0.92 16.81 -14.45
C LEU A 410 0.11 15.68 -14.46
N ILE A 411 0.72 15.40 -13.32
CA ILE A 411 1.74 14.35 -13.18
C ILE A 411 1.14 12.97 -13.46
N GLN A 412 0.01 12.64 -12.84
CA GLN A 412 -0.64 11.34 -13.05
C GLN A 412 -1.09 11.16 -14.50
N TYR A 413 -1.63 12.21 -15.12
CA TYR A 413 -2.01 12.16 -16.53
C TYR A 413 -0.79 11.91 -17.43
N ASP A 414 0.31 12.64 -17.21
CA ASP A 414 1.55 12.46 -17.98
C ASP A 414 2.09 11.03 -17.85
N MET A 415 2.05 10.46 -16.64
CA MET A 415 2.56 9.12 -16.35
C MET A 415 1.67 7.99 -16.89
N THR A 416 0.41 8.25 -17.22
CA THR A 416 -0.57 7.20 -17.56
C THR A 416 -1.19 7.40 -18.95
N ALA A 417 -2.01 8.41 -19.14
CA ALA A 417 -2.74 8.64 -20.39
C ALA A 417 -2.05 9.65 -21.32
N GLY A 418 -1.11 10.42 -20.81
CA GLY A 418 -0.43 11.49 -21.54
C GLY A 418 0.78 11.02 -22.33
N LYS A 419 1.67 11.97 -22.61
CA LYS A 419 2.81 11.77 -23.50
C LYS A 419 4.09 11.32 -22.80
N GLY A 420 4.13 11.26 -21.46
CA GLY A 420 5.31 10.87 -20.71
C GLY A 420 6.45 11.88 -20.81
N TYR A 421 6.15 13.16 -20.90
CA TYR A 421 7.17 14.23 -20.98
C TYR A 421 8.14 14.22 -19.80
N LEU A 422 7.69 13.80 -18.61
CA LEU A 422 8.53 13.70 -17.42
C LEU A 422 9.65 12.66 -17.55
N ASN A 423 9.49 11.66 -18.43
CA ASN A 423 10.49 10.62 -18.65
C ASN A 423 11.80 11.18 -19.22
N ASP A 424 11.76 12.31 -19.91
CA ASP A 424 12.92 12.97 -20.50
C ASP A 424 13.55 14.00 -19.54
N THR A 425 13.14 13.99 -18.28
CA THR A 425 13.62 14.86 -17.22
C THR A 425 14.22 14.03 -16.08
N ASN A 426 14.72 14.70 -15.04
CA ASN A 426 15.23 14.05 -13.83
C ASN A 426 14.12 13.78 -12.78
N PHE A 427 12.85 13.85 -13.17
CA PHE A 427 11.73 13.83 -12.22
C PHE A 427 11.73 12.59 -11.31
N PHE A 428 12.13 11.45 -11.86
CA PHE A 428 12.14 10.18 -11.12
C PHE A 428 13.50 9.79 -10.55
N THR A 429 14.48 10.66 -10.67
CA THR A 429 15.86 10.37 -10.27
C THR A 429 16.20 11.07 -8.96
N VAL A 430 16.80 10.33 -8.03
CA VAL A 430 17.38 10.88 -6.80
C VAL A 430 18.79 11.41 -7.14
N LYS A 431 19.06 12.67 -6.80
CA LYS A 431 20.38 13.29 -6.99
C LYS A 431 21.09 13.50 -5.66
#